data_6c69aff3261ce0f75ad0d7c682585275
#
_entry.id   6c69aff3261ce0f75ad0d7c682585275
#
_cell.length_a   1.000
_cell.length_b   1.000
_cell.length_c   1.000
_cell.angle_alpha   90.00
_cell.angle_beta   90.00
_cell.angle_gamma   90.00
#
_symmetry.space_group_name_H-M   'P 1'
#
loop_
_entity.id
_entity.type
_entity.pdbx_description
1 polymer ?
#
loop_
_entity_poly.entity_id
_entity_poly.type
_entity_poly.pdbx_seq_one_letter_code
_entity_poly.pdbx_strand_id
1 'polypeptide(L)'
;NAHYWERLRNIHDHYAHQFSRQIIDYCKTQNARILVLPEFDKDYSQIILAAAGRNSPIRLIPSIREKLKYKAWQEGIVVVEIQQHQISSVCSQCGAKIRRKGGDFLCQNGHRGNRYLNMAHNLGQKCLDGFAATADQEKSK
;
A
#
# COMPACT_ATOMS: atom_id res chain seq x y z
N ASN A 1 14.85 32.05 0.26
CA ASN A 1 13.89 31.00 0.68
C ASN A 1 13.28 30.21 -0.48
N ALA A 2 13.07 30.80 -1.68
CA ALA A 2 12.55 30.08 -2.85
C ALA A 2 13.45 28.91 -3.26
N HIS A 3 14.75 29.14 -3.32
CA HIS A 3 15.78 28.12 -3.64
C HIS A 3 15.79 26.93 -2.66
N TYR A 4 15.58 27.18 -1.35
CA TYR A 4 15.45 26.11 -0.36
C TYR A 4 14.25 25.20 -0.63
N TRP A 5 13.10 25.78 -0.94
CA TRP A 5 11.88 25.01 -1.23
C TRP A 5 11.95 24.24 -2.54
N GLU A 6 12.60 24.80 -3.54
CA GLU A 6 12.89 24.12 -4.80
C GLU A 6 13.78 22.91 -4.59
N ARG A 7 14.88 23.08 -3.83
CA ARG A 7 15.78 21.97 -3.49
C ARG A 7 15.05 20.86 -2.72
N LEU A 8 14.19 21.21 -1.78
CA LEU A 8 13.40 20.23 -1.03
C LEU A 8 12.44 19.46 -1.95
N ARG A 9 11.75 20.14 -2.86
CA ARG A 9 10.89 19.47 -3.86
C ARG A 9 11.68 18.51 -4.73
N ASN A 10 12.83 18.92 -5.22
CA ASN A 10 13.70 18.07 -6.05
C ASN A 10 14.17 16.82 -5.30
N ILE A 11 14.53 16.97 -4.02
CA ILE A 11 14.87 15.85 -3.15
C ILE A 11 13.66 14.90 -2.99
N HIS A 12 12.49 15.41 -2.69
CA HIS A 12 11.28 14.61 -2.57
C HIS A 12 10.94 13.88 -3.88
N ASP A 13 11.04 14.56 -5.00
CA ASP A 13 10.78 13.97 -6.31
C ASP A 13 11.78 12.87 -6.65
N HIS A 14 13.06 13.11 -6.39
CA HIS A 14 14.13 12.12 -6.55
C HIS A 14 13.84 10.84 -5.75
N TYR A 15 13.55 10.95 -4.46
CA TYR A 15 13.24 9.80 -3.62
C TYR A 15 11.94 9.09 -4.03
N ALA A 16 10.92 9.84 -4.44
CA ALA A 16 9.69 9.25 -4.94
C ALA A 16 9.93 8.42 -6.21
N HIS A 17 10.80 8.90 -7.12
CA HIS A 17 11.24 8.15 -8.29
C HIS A 17 12.03 6.90 -7.91
N GLN A 18 12.95 7.02 -6.95
CA GLN A 18 13.80 5.91 -6.49
C GLN A 18 12.95 4.80 -5.83
N PHE A 19 12.09 5.16 -4.86
CA PHE A 19 11.25 4.17 -4.18
C PHE A 19 10.25 3.51 -5.10
N SER A 20 9.60 4.28 -5.97
CA SER A 20 8.67 3.68 -6.94
C SER A 20 9.37 2.74 -7.92
N ARG A 21 10.62 3.03 -8.34
CA ARG A 21 11.41 2.11 -9.17
C ARG A 21 11.74 0.83 -8.41
N GLN A 22 12.23 0.92 -7.19
CA GLN A 22 12.55 -0.25 -6.37
C GLN A 22 11.34 -1.18 -6.17
N ILE A 23 10.15 -0.61 -5.96
CA ILE A 23 8.92 -1.40 -5.81
C ILE A 23 8.59 -2.12 -7.12
N ILE A 24 8.66 -1.45 -8.26
CA ILE A 24 8.39 -2.06 -9.57
C ILE A 24 9.42 -3.15 -9.89
N ASP A 25 10.70 -2.89 -9.64
CA ASP A 25 11.76 -3.88 -9.87
C ASP A 25 11.56 -5.13 -8.98
N TYR A 26 11.14 -4.94 -7.73
CA TYR A 26 10.74 -6.04 -6.86
C TYR A 26 9.54 -6.82 -7.42
N CYS A 27 8.49 -6.15 -7.89
CA CYS A 27 7.36 -6.80 -8.54
C CYS A 27 7.81 -7.65 -9.74
N LYS A 28 8.73 -7.15 -10.54
CA LYS A 28 9.30 -7.87 -11.69
C LYS A 28 10.06 -9.12 -11.26
N THR A 29 10.90 -9.04 -10.22
CA THR A 29 11.63 -10.20 -9.68
C THR A 29 10.71 -11.29 -9.13
N GLN A 30 9.52 -10.90 -8.65
CA GLN A 30 8.49 -11.84 -8.19
C GLN A 30 7.51 -12.29 -9.30
N ASN A 31 7.71 -11.86 -10.55
CA ASN A 31 6.77 -12.08 -11.66
C ASN A 31 5.34 -11.61 -11.34
N ALA A 32 5.20 -10.60 -10.50
CA ALA A 32 3.91 -10.05 -10.11
C ALA A 32 3.25 -9.32 -11.29
N ARG A 33 2.00 -9.68 -11.58
CA ARG A 33 1.18 -9.02 -12.61
C ARG A 33 0.22 -7.99 -12.03
N ILE A 34 0.00 -8.04 -10.73
CA ILE A 34 -0.91 -7.15 -10.00
C ILE A 34 -0.15 -6.59 -8.80
N LEU A 35 -0.20 -5.27 -8.65
CA LEU A 35 0.26 -4.54 -7.47
C LEU A 35 -0.95 -4.01 -6.73
N VAL A 36 -1.21 -4.54 -5.54
CA VAL A 36 -2.33 -4.12 -4.70
C VAL A 36 -1.86 -3.03 -3.75
N LEU A 37 -2.51 -1.88 -3.80
CA LEU A 37 -2.27 -0.75 -2.90
C LEU A 37 -3.48 -0.50 -2.01
N PRO A 38 -3.27 -0.06 -0.77
CA PRO A 38 -4.38 0.37 0.08
C PRO A 38 -4.98 1.67 -0.48
N GLU A 39 -6.29 1.73 -0.61
CA GLU A 39 -6.99 2.98 -0.88
C GLU A 39 -7.03 3.81 0.41
N PHE A 40 -6.60 5.06 0.33
CA PHE A 40 -6.76 6.02 1.41
C PHE A 40 -7.98 6.89 1.15
N ASP A 41 -8.84 7.01 2.13
CA ASP A 41 -9.89 8.02 2.12
C ASP A 41 -9.26 9.41 1.90
N LYS A 42 -9.89 10.23 1.06
CA LYS A 42 -9.40 11.58 0.76
C LYS A 42 -9.26 12.42 2.02
N ASP A 43 -10.21 12.31 2.93
CA ASP A 43 -10.21 13.05 4.19
C ASP A 43 -9.08 12.61 5.10
N TYR A 44 -8.84 11.29 5.21
CA TYR A 44 -7.72 10.74 5.98
C TYR A 44 -6.37 11.20 5.41
N SER A 45 -6.21 11.17 4.10
CA SER A 45 -4.99 11.63 3.44
C SER A 45 -4.75 13.13 3.70
N GLN A 46 -5.79 13.96 3.66
CA GLN A 46 -5.69 15.39 3.94
C GLN A 46 -5.34 15.66 5.40
N ILE A 47 -5.98 14.97 6.33
CA ILE A 47 -5.70 15.11 7.78
C ILE A 47 -4.25 14.76 8.10
N ILE A 48 -3.75 13.63 7.59
CA ILE A 48 -2.36 13.22 7.79
C ILE A 48 -1.38 14.21 7.18
N LEU A 49 -1.65 14.69 5.96
CA LEU A 49 -0.79 15.66 5.29
C LEU A 49 -0.82 17.04 5.96
N ALA A 50 -1.95 17.43 6.54
CA ALA A 50 -2.07 18.67 7.29
C ALA A 50 -1.33 18.61 8.64
N ALA A 51 -1.43 17.47 9.35
CA ALA A 51 -0.74 17.23 10.61
C ALA A 51 0.78 17.02 10.44
N ALA A 52 1.21 16.52 9.28
CA ALA A 52 2.60 16.29 8.99
C ALA A 52 3.35 17.61 8.74
N GLY A 53 4.49 17.80 9.40
CA GLY A 53 5.40 18.90 9.09
C GLY A 53 5.80 18.93 7.62
N ARG A 54 6.18 20.11 7.09
CA ARG A 54 6.53 20.30 5.68
C ARG A 54 7.65 19.37 5.19
N ASN A 55 8.53 18.95 6.09
CA ASN A 55 9.67 18.08 5.80
C ASN A 55 9.39 16.59 6.14
N SER A 56 8.15 16.25 6.49
CA SER A 56 7.82 14.88 6.87
C SER A 56 7.91 13.93 5.67
N PRO A 57 8.57 12.77 5.81
CA PRO A 57 8.62 11.73 4.77
C PRO A 57 7.25 11.23 4.32
N ILE A 58 6.22 11.36 5.14
CA ILE A 58 4.85 10.96 4.79
C ILE A 58 4.32 11.71 3.56
N ARG A 59 4.84 12.91 3.29
CA ARG A 59 4.49 13.69 2.09
C ARG A 59 5.00 13.07 0.79
N LEU A 60 5.93 12.11 0.87
CA LEU A 60 6.38 11.34 -0.28
C LEU A 60 5.34 10.33 -0.76
N ILE A 61 4.45 9.85 0.12
CA ILE A 61 3.51 8.77 -0.19
C ILE A 61 2.64 9.07 -1.42
N PRO A 62 1.97 10.24 -1.54
CA PRO A 62 1.18 10.56 -2.73
C PRO A 62 2.00 10.55 -4.02
N SER A 63 3.20 11.14 -3.99
CA SER A 63 4.09 11.19 -5.14
C SER A 63 4.61 9.80 -5.54
N ILE A 64 4.94 8.94 -4.57
CA ILE A 64 5.33 7.55 -4.82
C ILE A 64 4.18 6.79 -5.50
N ARG A 65 2.95 6.94 -4.99
CA ARG A 65 1.75 6.27 -5.55
C ARG A 65 1.47 6.70 -6.99
N GLU A 66 1.56 7.98 -7.27
CA GLU A 66 1.41 8.52 -8.63
C GLU A 66 2.45 7.90 -9.58
N LYS A 67 3.73 7.88 -9.14
CA LYS A 67 4.81 7.32 -9.94
C LYS A 67 4.68 5.80 -10.10
N LEU A 68 4.17 5.10 -9.11
CA LEU A 68 3.90 3.66 -9.20
C LEU A 68 2.89 3.33 -10.29
N LYS A 69 1.81 4.12 -10.41
CA LYS A 69 0.73 3.86 -11.39
C LYS A 69 1.28 3.84 -12.83
N TYR A 70 1.99 4.88 -13.25
CA TYR A 70 2.48 4.92 -14.62
C TYR A 70 3.65 3.96 -14.88
N LYS A 71 4.56 3.76 -13.88
CA LYS A 71 5.67 2.81 -14.02
C LYS A 71 5.19 1.37 -14.07
N ALA A 72 4.19 1.00 -13.25
CA ALA A 72 3.55 -0.30 -13.29
C ALA A 72 2.93 -0.56 -14.66
N TRP A 73 2.20 0.42 -15.19
CA TRP A 73 1.58 0.32 -16.51
C TRP A 73 2.61 0.10 -17.62
N GLN A 74 3.75 0.80 -17.58
CA GLN A 74 4.86 0.62 -18.54
C GLN A 74 5.43 -0.79 -18.52
N GLU A 75 5.40 -1.49 -17.38
CA GLU A 75 5.90 -2.86 -17.21
C GLU A 75 4.80 -3.93 -17.30
N GLY A 76 3.58 -3.55 -17.70
CA GLY A 76 2.45 -4.46 -17.81
C GLY A 76 1.93 -4.98 -16.47
N ILE A 77 2.15 -4.23 -15.38
CA ILE A 77 1.66 -4.53 -14.04
C ILE A 77 0.40 -3.70 -13.77
N VAL A 78 -0.69 -4.37 -13.42
CA VAL A 78 -1.95 -3.72 -13.06
C VAL A 78 -1.91 -3.25 -11.62
N VAL A 79 -2.22 -1.98 -11.36
CA VAL A 79 -2.35 -1.44 -10.00
C VAL A 79 -3.83 -1.47 -9.60
N VAL A 80 -4.11 -2.12 -8.47
CA VAL A 80 -5.45 -2.22 -7.88
C VAL A 80 -5.44 -1.52 -6.52
N GLU A 81 -6.38 -0.62 -6.29
CA GLU A 81 -6.54 0.07 -5.00
C GLU A 81 -7.72 -0.55 -4.24
N ILE A 82 -7.48 -0.98 -3.00
CA ILE A 82 -8.44 -1.68 -2.15
C ILE A 82 -8.63 -0.94 -0.84
N GLN A 83 -9.89 -0.79 -0.42
CA GLN A 83 -10.22 -0.17 0.87
C GLN A 83 -9.62 -0.93 2.05
N GLN A 84 -9.03 -0.20 2.99
CA GLN A 84 -8.27 -0.75 4.13
C GLN A 84 -9.12 -1.31 5.27
N HIS A 85 -10.45 -1.33 5.16
CA HIS A 85 -11.29 -1.71 6.27
C HIS A 85 -10.87 -3.08 6.85
N GLN A 86 -10.56 -3.12 8.15
CA GLN A 86 -10.19 -4.28 8.97
C GLN A 86 -8.88 -5.01 8.64
N ILE A 87 -8.14 -4.67 7.57
CA ILE A 87 -6.91 -5.40 7.20
C ILE A 87 -5.79 -5.34 8.25
N SER A 88 -5.81 -4.34 9.14
CA SER A 88 -4.78 -4.14 10.18
C SER A 88 -5.16 -4.70 11.54
N SER A 89 -6.36 -5.27 11.71
CA SER A 89 -6.90 -5.70 12.99
C SER A 89 -7.08 -7.21 13.11
N VAL A 90 -6.91 -7.94 12.01
CA VAL A 90 -7.10 -9.39 11.95
C VAL A 90 -5.84 -10.11 11.51
N CYS A 91 -5.71 -11.35 11.94
CA CYS A 91 -4.62 -12.24 11.57
C CYS A 91 -4.84 -12.79 10.16
N SER A 92 -3.84 -12.70 9.29
CA SER A 92 -3.91 -13.20 7.92
C SER A 92 -3.98 -14.74 7.82
N GLN A 93 -3.63 -15.44 8.90
CA GLN A 93 -3.65 -16.93 8.93
C GLN A 93 -4.98 -17.49 9.40
N CYS A 94 -5.68 -16.82 10.34
CA CYS A 94 -6.88 -17.39 10.95
C CYS A 94 -8.04 -16.41 11.16
N GLY A 95 -7.91 -15.16 10.73
CA GLY A 95 -8.97 -14.14 10.85
C GLY A 95 -9.22 -13.59 12.26
N ALA A 96 -8.61 -14.18 13.30
CA ALA A 96 -8.81 -13.72 14.68
C ALA A 96 -8.20 -12.34 14.93
N LYS A 97 -8.70 -11.64 15.95
CA LYS A 97 -8.17 -10.32 16.33
C LYS A 97 -6.70 -10.39 16.72
N ILE A 98 -5.96 -9.35 16.39
CA ILE A 98 -4.55 -9.22 16.75
C ILE A 98 -4.32 -8.08 17.74
N ARG A 99 -3.29 -8.25 18.59
CA ARG A 99 -2.69 -7.18 19.38
C ARG A 99 -1.39 -6.73 18.70
N ARG A 100 -1.22 -5.43 18.58
CA ARG A 100 -0.04 -4.81 17.93
C ARG A 100 0.95 -4.37 19.02
N LYS A 101 2.24 -4.69 18.83
CA LYS A 101 3.34 -4.22 19.67
C LYS A 101 4.50 -3.78 18.78
N GLY A 102 4.68 -2.47 18.65
CA GLY A 102 5.69 -1.93 17.73
C GLY A 102 5.45 -2.36 16.28
N GLY A 103 6.44 -2.99 15.65
CA GLY A 103 6.38 -3.55 14.29
C GLY A 103 5.73 -4.93 14.20
N ASP A 104 5.42 -5.58 15.33
CA ASP A 104 4.94 -6.94 15.40
C ASP A 104 3.46 -7.04 15.79
N PHE A 105 2.90 -8.23 15.63
CA PHE A 105 1.58 -8.58 16.13
C PHE A 105 1.57 -9.93 16.85
N LEU A 106 0.58 -10.10 17.73
CA LEU A 106 0.22 -11.37 18.38
C LEU A 106 -1.28 -11.60 18.17
N CYS A 107 -1.64 -12.75 17.62
CA CYS A 107 -3.01 -13.20 17.42
C CYS A 107 -3.55 -13.91 18.68
N GLN A 108 -4.86 -13.89 18.88
CA GLN A 108 -5.52 -14.64 19.95
C GLN A 108 -5.28 -16.15 19.88
N ASN A 109 -5.05 -16.70 18.68
CA ASN A 109 -4.73 -18.12 18.45
C ASN A 109 -3.22 -18.43 18.46
N GLY A 110 -2.38 -17.49 18.95
CA GLY A 110 -0.94 -17.68 19.11
C GLY A 110 -0.08 -17.35 17.88
N HIS A 111 -0.65 -16.99 16.72
CA HIS A 111 0.15 -16.56 15.57
C HIS A 111 0.81 -15.21 15.86
N ARG A 112 2.07 -15.08 15.46
CA ARG A 112 2.87 -13.88 15.64
C ARG A 112 3.73 -13.62 14.40
N GLY A 113 4.08 -12.36 14.20
CA GLY A 113 4.95 -11.95 13.10
C GLY A 113 4.93 -10.45 12.87
N ASN A 114 5.49 -10.02 11.76
CA ASN A 114 5.51 -8.62 11.38
C ASN A 114 4.10 -8.13 10.98
N ARG A 115 3.64 -7.05 11.60
CA ARG A 115 2.29 -6.50 11.36
C ARG A 115 2.08 -5.95 9.95
N TYR A 116 3.14 -5.44 9.32
CA TYR A 116 3.04 -4.89 7.97
C TYR A 116 2.90 -5.99 6.92
N LEU A 117 3.62 -7.10 7.08
CA LEU A 117 3.42 -8.28 6.25
C LEU A 117 2.04 -8.88 6.44
N ASN A 118 1.53 -8.94 7.67
CA ASN A 118 0.17 -9.37 7.95
C ASN A 118 -0.88 -8.50 7.22
N MET A 119 -0.70 -7.18 7.24
CA MET A 119 -1.56 -6.26 6.51
C MET A 119 -1.49 -6.48 4.99
N ALA A 120 -0.28 -6.68 4.45
CA ALA A 120 -0.08 -6.93 3.02
C ALA A 120 -0.78 -8.23 2.58
N HIS A 121 -0.68 -9.31 3.37
CA HIS A 121 -1.39 -10.56 3.11
C HIS A 121 -2.90 -10.37 3.13
N ASN A 122 -3.45 -9.68 4.14
CA ASN A 122 -4.88 -9.40 4.22
C ASN A 122 -5.37 -8.56 3.03
N LEU A 123 -4.60 -7.57 2.60
CA LEU A 123 -4.93 -6.73 1.46
C LEU A 123 -4.94 -7.54 0.15
N GLY A 124 -3.94 -8.39 -0.05
CA GLY A 124 -3.85 -9.30 -1.19
C GLY A 124 -5.02 -10.28 -1.23
N GLN A 125 -5.36 -10.91 -0.09
CA GLN A 125 -6.50 -11.82 0.00
C GLN A 125 -7.81 -11.12 -0.32
N LYS A 126 -8.03 -9.93 0.20
CA LYS A 126 -9.24 -9.12 -0.10
C LYS A 126 -9.36 -8.80 -1.60
N CYS A 127 -8.23 -8.56 -2.27
CA CYS A 127 -8.20 -8.38 -3.73
C CYS A 127 -8.64 -9.65 -4.47
N LEU A 128 -8.10 -10.80 -4.08
CA LEU A 128 -8.44 -12.09 -4.68
C LEU A 128 -9.92 -12.46 -4.48
N ASP A 129 -10.44 -12.23 -3.27
CA ASP A 129 -11.87 -12.46 -2.96
C ASP A 129 -12.78 -11.58 -3.81
N GLY A 130 -12.39 -10.34 -4.08
CA GLY A 130 -13.11 -9.43 -4.98
C GLY A 130 -13.16 -9.95 -6.42
N PHE A 131 -12.06 -10.47 -6.94
CA PHE A 131 -12.03 -11.07 -8.29
C PHE A 131 -12.89 -12.35 -8.38
N ALA A 132 -12.86 -13.21 -7.35
CA ALA A 132 -13.67 -14.42 -7.30
C ALA A 132 -15.17 -14.08 -7.35
N ALA A 133 -15.61 -13.12 -6.54
CA ALA A 133 -17.01 -12.68 -6.50
C ALA A 133 -17.50 -12.12 -7.86
N THR A 134 -16.64 -11.41 -8.59
CA THR A 134 -16.97 -10.88 -9.91
C THR A 134 -17.10 -11.99 -10.96
N ALA A 135 -16.20 -12.97 -10.93
CA ALA A 135 -16.24 -14.13 -11.85
C ALA A 135 -17.50 -14.99 -11.68
N ASP A 136 -18.00 -15.13 -10.45
CA ASP A 136 -19.23 -15.90 -10.18
C ASP A 136 -20.49 -15.16 -10.66
N GLN A 137 -20.49 -13.83 -10.64
CA GLN A 137 -21.59 -13.03 -11.18
C GLN A 137 -21.69 -13.09 -12.71
N GLU A 138 -20.56 -13.22 -13.42
CA GLU A 138 -20.54 -13.35 -14.88
C GLU A 138 -21.03 -14.72 -15.35
N LYS A 139 -20.85 -15.79 -14.55
CA LYS A 139 -21.35 -17.14 -14.86
C LYS A 139 -22.86 -17.33 -14.65
N SER A 140 -23.49 -16.38 -13.95
CA SER A 140 -24.93 -16.43 -13.60
C SER A 140 -25.81 -15.64 -14.59
N LYS A 141 -25.23 -15.06 -15.63
CA LYS A 141 -25.93 -14.38 -16.74
C LYS A 141 -25.88 -15.21 -18.01
#